data_767a504000b8a0b60a0eb1d737b503f5
#
_entry.id   767a504000b8a0b60a0eb1d737b503f5
#
_cell.length_a   1.000
_cell.length_b   1.000
_cell.length_c   1.000
_cell.angle_alpha   90.00
_cell.angle_beta   90.00
_cell.angle_gamma   90.00
#
_symmetry.space_group_name_H-M   'P 1'
#
loop_
_entity.id
_entity.type
_entity.pdbx_description
1 polymer ?
#
loop_
_entity_poly.entity_id
_entity_poly.type
_entity_poly.pdbx_seq_one_letter_code
_entity_poly.pdbx_strand_id
1 'polypeptide(L)'
;SVKQPLPQLGVSNTIRGAVGNWSKTLANELGPFNIAVNNVLPGATNTERLKGIAENKSHLTQDSVDSIFQTMASESPMQRIAEPEEIAQAILFLASPMSSYVNGINIPVDGGRTKSL
;
A
#
# COMPACT_ATOMS: atom_id res chain seq x y z
N SER A 1 -3.39 -4.29 3.58
CA SER A 1 -3.62 -5.60 4.25
C SER A 1 -2.50 -6.05 5.18
N VAL A 2 -1.35 -5.39 5.23
CA VAL A 2 -0.32 -5.70 6.25
C VAL A 2 -0.73 -5.19 7.62
N LYS A 3 -1.18 -3.94 7.70
CA LYS A 3 -1.61 -3.30 8.95
C LYS A 3 -3.10 -3.47 9.25
N GLN A 4 -3.92 -3.64 8.22
CA GLN A 4 -5.37 -3.75 8.36
C GLN A 4 -5.91 -4.72 7.31
N PRO A 5 -6.61 -5.80 7.71
CA PRO A 5 -7.24 -6.70 6.76
C PRO A 5 -8.38 -6.00 6.02
N LEU A 6 -8.49 -6.31 4.74
CA LEU A 6 -9.55 -5.78 3.88
C LEU A 6 -10.60 -6.86 3.63
N PRO A 7 -11.90 -6.55 3.75
CA PRO A 7 -12.97 -7.50 3.44
C PRO A 7 -12.84 -8.06 2.02
N GLN A 8 -13.22 -9.32 1.85
CA GLN A 8 -13.23 -10.05 0.56
C GLN A 8 -11.84 -10.27 -0.07
N LEU A 9 -10.74 -9.96 0.63
CA LEU A 9 -9.37 -10.15 0.17
C LEU A 9 -8.58 -11.15 1.02
N GLY A 10 -9.22 -12.27 1.44
CA GLY A 10 -8.62 -13.24 2.36
C GLY A 10 -7.24 -13.73 1.93
N VAL A 11 -7.11 -14.25 0.70
CA VAL A 11 -5.81 -14.72 0.16
C VAL A 11 -4.78 -13.59 0.12
N SER A 12 -5.16 -12.42 -0.40
CA SER A 12 -4.26 -11.25 -0.47
C SER A 12 -3.82 -10.79 0.93
N ASN A 13 -4.72 -10.77 1.91
CA ASN A 13 -4.41 -10.40 3.29
C ASN A 13 -3.41 -11.38 3.92
N THR A 14 -3.61 -12.68 3.71
CA THR A 14 -2.74 -13.73 4.24
C THR A 14 -1.33 -13.61 3.69
N ILE A 15 -1.18 -13.53 2.36
CA ILE A 15 0.13 -13.44 1.71
C ILE A 15 0.84 -12.14 2.11
N ARG A 16 0.15 -11.01 2.07
CA ARG A 16 0.74 -9.72 2.42
C ARG A 16 1.11 -9.62 3.90
N GLY A 17 0.31 -10.21 4.78
CA GLY A 17 0.62 -10.33 6.20
C GLY A 17 1.88 -11.16 6.44
N ALA A 18 2.00 -12.29 5.75
CA ALA A 18 3.19 -13.14 5.80
C ALA A 18 4.46 -12.40 5.31
N VAL A 19 4.37 -11.67 4.17
CA VAL A 19 5.47 -10.84 3.68
C VAL A 19 5.85 -9.75 4.68
N GLY A 20 4.86 -9.11 5.32
CA GLY A 20 5.10 -8.10 6.35
C GLY A 20 5.88 -8.66 7.56
N ASN A 21 5.53 -9.85 8.04
CA ASN A 21 6.27 -10.52 9.10
C ASN A 21 7.67 -10.94 8.67
N TRP A 22 7.79 -11.52 7.49
CA TRP A 22 9.09 -11.93 6.95
C TRP A 22 10.04 -10.75 6.78
N SER A 23 9.58 -9.64 6.24
CA SER A 23 10.42 -8.44 6.09
C SER A 23 10.88 -7.88 7.45
N LYS A 24 10.05 -7.99 8.50
CA LYS A 24 10.47 -7.62 9.86
C LYS A 24 11.58 -8.53 10.40
N THR A 25 11.47 -9.83 10.15
CA THR A 25 12.52 -10.80 10.49
C THR A 25 13.83 -10.45 9.78
N LEU A 26 13.77 -10.20 8.46
CA LEU A 26 14.95 -9.80 7.69
C LEU A 26 15.55 -8.47 8.19
N ALA A 27 14.73 -7.49 8.57
CA ALA A 27 15.22 -6.24 9.12
C ALA A 27 16.07 -6.44 10.39
N ASN A 28 15.66 -7.39 11.23
CA ASN A 28 16.42 -7.75 12.44
C ASN A 28 17.71 -8.52 12.11
N GLU A 29 17.64 -9.49 11.21
CA GLU A 29 18.77 -10.35 10.85
C GLU A 29 19.86 -9.59 10.05
N LEU A 30 19.43 -8.67 9.18
CA LEU A 30 20.32 -7.94 8.29
C LEU A 30 20.79 -6.58 8.84
N GLY A 31 20.15 -6.10 9.89
CA GLY A 31 20.53 -4.84 10.56
C GLY A 31 22.00 -4.76 10.98
N PRO A 32 22.62 -5.83 11.55
CA PRO A 32 24.04 -5.84 11.87
C PRO A 32 24.98 -5.63 10.68
N PHE A 33 24.49 -5.88 9.45
CA PHE A 33 25.21 -5.67 8.20
C PHE A 33 24.90 -4.32 7.55
N ASN A 34 24.21 -3.43 8.28
CA ASN A 34 23.77 -2.11 7.79
C ASN A 34 22.83 -2.21 6.56
N ILE A 35 22.01 -3.24 6.51
CA ILE A 35 20.99 -3.44 5.48
C ILE A 35 19.63 -3.17 6.12
N ALA A 36 18.91 -2.18 5.59
CA ALA A 36 17.55 -1.85 6.00
C ALA A 36 16.53 -2.61 5.14
N VAL A 37 15.46 -3.10 5.78
CA VAL A 37 14.33 -3.74 5.12
C VAL A 37 13.05 -3.07 5.59
N ASN A 38 12.36 -2.41 4.68
CA ASN A 38 11.14 -1.65 4.95
C ASN A 38 10.04 -2.01 3.94
N ASN A 39 8.79 -1.83 4.33
CA ASN A 39 7.64 -2.02 3.45
C ASN A 39 6.95 -0.69 3.17
N VAL A 40 6.66 -0.43 1.90
CA VAL A 40 5.74 0.63 1.49
C VAL A 40 4.37 0.02 1.23
N LEU A 41 3.32 0.58 1.81
CA LEU A 41 1.95 0.10 1.72
C LEU A 41 1.09 1.11 0.95
N PRO A 42 1.00 0.99 -0.39
CA PRO A 42 0.22 1.92 -1.21
C PRO A 42 -1.28 1.82 -0.93
N GLY A 43 -1.95 2.97 -0.96
CA GLY A 43 -3.41 3.07 -1.12
C GLY A 43 -3.85 2.85 -2.56
N ALA A 44 -5.06 3.31 -2.88
CA ALA A 44 -5.53 3.36 -4.27
C ALA A 44 -4.63 4.30 -5.08
N THR A 45 -4.00 3.75 -6.12
CA THR A 45 -3.02 4.47 -6.95
C THR A 45 -3.42 4.36 -8.42
N ASN A 46 -3.36 5.47 -9.15
CA ASN A 46 -3.77 5.60 -10.54
C ASN A 46 -2.83 4.80 -11.46
N THR A 47 -3.16 3.55 -11.68
CA THR A 47 -2.40 2.60 -12.50
C THR A 47 -3.34 1.84 -13.42
N GLU A 48 -2.80 1.26 -14.49
CA GLU A 48 -3.59 0.39 -15.38
C GLU A 48 -4.25 -0.77 -14.63
N ARG A 49 -3.59 -1.30 -13.60
CA ARG A 49 -4.19 -2.31 -12.72
C ARG A 49 -5.44 -1.80 -11.99
N LEU A 50 -5.41 -0.57 -11.47
CA LEU A 50 -6.57 0.01 -10.79
C LEU A 50 -7.73 0.22 -11.76
N LYS A 51 -7.44 0.67 -12.98
CA LYS A 51 -8.44 0.82 -14.05
C LYS A 51 -9.09 -0.52 -14.37
N GLY A 52 -8.31 -1.57 -14.58
CA GLY A 52 -8.83 -2.92 -14.83
C GLY A 52 -9.68 -3.46 -13.67
N ILE A 53 -9.32 -3.16 -12.42
CA ILE A 53 -10.14 -3.52 -11.25
C ILE A 53 -11.48 -2.76 -11.28
N ALA A 54 -11.46 -1.48 -11.60
CA ALA A 54 -12.67 -0.65 -11.68
C ALA A 54 -13.58 -1.11 -12.82
N GLU A 55 -13.05 -1.42 -13.99
CA GLU A 55 -13.78 -1.97 -15.13
C GLU A 55 -14.44 -3.31 -14.79
N ASN A 56 -13.69 -4.26 -14.21
CA ASN A 56 -14.24 -5.53 -13.78
C ASN A 56 -15.36 -5.36 -12.74
N LYS A 57 -15.19 -4.46 -11.80
CA LYS A 57 -16.22 -4.17 -10.80
C LYS A 57 -17.45 -3.54 -11.44
N SER A 58 -17.27 -2.64 -12.40
CA SER A 58 -18.35 -2.03 -13.19
C SER A 58 -19.21 -3.09 -13.90
N HIS A 59 -18.59 -4.08 -14.51
CA HIS A 59 -19.30 -5.20 -15.14
C HIS A 59 -20.12 -6.02 -14.14
N LEU A 60 -19.65 -6.18 -12.90
CA LEU A 60 -20.32 -6.98 -11.88
C LEU A 60 -21.44 -6.23 -11.17
N THR A 61 -21.27 -4.92 -10.89
CA THR A 61 -22.23 -4.11 -10.11
C THR A 61 -23.14 -3.25 -10.98
N GLN A 62 -22.83 -3.12 -12.29
CA GLN A 62 -23.48 -2.20 -13.22
C GLN A 62 -23.34 -0.70 -12.87
N ASP A 63 -22.45 -0.38 -11.93
CA ASP A 63 -22.08 1.01 -11.65
C ASP A 63 -21.14 1.54 -12.73
N SER A 64 -21.11 2.84 -12.96
CA SER A 64 -20.15 3.45 -13.86
C SER A 64 -18.72 3.34 -13.31
N VAL A 65 -17.73 3.26 -14.19
CA VAL A 65 -16.30 3.26 -13.78
C VAL A 65 -15.97 4.51 -12.95
N ASP A 66 -16.50 5.67 -13.33
CA ASP A 66 -16.31 6.93 -12.57
C ASP A 66 -16.87 6.86 -11.16
N SER A 67 -18.06 6.28 -10.99
CA SER A 67 -18.67 6.06 -9.67
C SER A 67 -17.79 5.16 -8.80
N ILE A 68 -17.21 4.13 -9.38
CA ILE A 68 -16.30 3.21 -8.69
C ILE A 68 -15.00 3.93 -8.27
N PHE A 69 -14.43 4.77 -9.14
CA PHE A 69 -13.27 5.59 -8.80
C PHE A 69 -13.58 6.57 -7.67
N GLN A 70 -14.73 7.24 -7.69
CA GLN A 70 -15.16 8.11 -6.60
C GLN A 70 -15.30 7.36 -5.28
N THR A 71 -15.86 6.15 -5.31
CA THR A 71 -15.95 5.29 -4.12
C THR A 71 -14.56 4.94 -3.58
N MET A 72 -13.63 4.55 -4.45
CA MET A 72 -12.25 4.25 -4.06
C MET A 72 -11.54 5.48 -3.48
N ALA A 73 -11.75 6.65 -4.05
CA ALA A 73 -11.21 7.92 -3.55
C ALA A 73 -11.73 8.27 -2.16
N SER A 74 -13.03 8.05 -1.93
CA SER A 74 -13.70 8.36 -0.65
C SER A 74 -13.28 7.43 0.50
N GLU A 75 -12.66 6.29 0.21
CA GLU A 75 -12.11 5.40 1.25
C GLU A 75 -10.93 6.02 2.00
N SER A 76 -10.28 7.03 1.43
CA SER A 76 -9.17 7.77 2.03
C SER A 76 -9.65 9.11 2.59
N PRO A 77 -9.20 9.55 3.77
CA PRO A 77 -9.46 10.89 4.28
C PRO A 77 -9.06 12.02 3.32
N MET A 78 -8.04 11.82 2.49
CA MET A 78 -7.64 12.80 1.47
C MET A 78 -8.57 12.87 0.26
N GLN A 79 -9.62 12.01 0.18
CA GLN A 79 -10.69 12.04 -0.82
C GLN A 79 -10.20 11.97 -2.28
N ARG A 80 -9.08 11.31 -2.52
CA ARG A 80 -8.51 11.16 -3.85
C ARG A 80 -7.72 9.85 -4.01
N ILE A 81 -7.47 9.48 -5.25
CA ILE A 81 -6.53 8.42 -5.64
C ILE A 81 -5.14 9.06 -5.75
N ALA A 82 -4.11 8.34 -5.33
CA ALA A 82 -2.73 8.78 -5.45
C ALA A 82 -2.21 8.64 -6.88
N GLU A 83 -1.25 9.47 -7.26
CA GLU A 83 -0.47 9.24 -8.47
C GLU A 83 0.73 8.31 -8.16
N PRO A 84 1.21 7.52 -9.14
CA PRO A 84 2.33 6.60 -8.94
C PRO A 84 3.59 7.28 -8.40
N GLU A 85 3.84 8.51 -8.77
CA GLU A 85 4.97 9.33 -8.35
C GLU A 85 4.95 9.58 -6.83
N GLU A 86 3.78 9.69 -6.22
CA GLU A 86 3.65 9.91 -4.77
C GLU A 86 4.11 8.66 -3.99
N ILE A 87 3.88 7.48 -4.54
CA ILE A 87 4.40 6.23 -3.97
C ILE A 87 5.91 6.12 -4.20
N ALA A 88 6.35 6.47 -5.40
CA ALA A 88 7.76 6.44 -5.78
C ALA A 88 8.62 7.36 -4.91
N GLN A 89 8.11 8.52 -4.49
CA GLN A 89 8.81 9.44 -3.59
C GLN A 89 9.07 8.82 -2.21
N ALA A 90 8.13 8.08 -1.66
CA ALA A 90 8.33 7.36 -0.40
C ALA A 90 9.39 6.26 -0.53
N ILE A 91 9.40 5.54 -1.66
CA ILE A 91 10.42 4.54 -1.97
C ILE A 91 11.79 5.20 -2.12
N LEU A 92 11.86 6.32 -2.83
CA LEU A 92 13.09 7.08 -3.02
C LEU A 92 13.67 7.54 -1.68
N PHE A 93 12.85 8.06 -0.78
CA PHE A 93 13.27 8.41 0.58
C PHE A 93 13.90 7.20 1.30
N LEU A 94 13.21 6.04 1.30
CA LEU A 94 13.69 4.82 1.95
C LEU A 94 14.95 4.24 1.30
N ALA A 95 15.16 4.48 0.01
CA ALA A 95 16.34 4.05 -0.73
C ALA A 95 17.51 5.03 -0.63
N SER A 96 17.32 6.19 -0.02
CA SER A 96 18.32 7.24 0.07
C SER A 96 19.06 7.22 1.43
N PRO A 97 20.23 7.87 1.54
CA PRO A 97 20.93 8.05 2.82
C PRO A 97 20.11 8.79 3.88
N MET A 98 19.07 9.54 3.49
CA MET A 98 18.18 10.27 4.42
C MET A 98 17.43 9.34 5.37
N SER A 99 17.23 8.07 4.98
CA SER A 99 16.57 7.05 5.79
C SER A 99 17.53 6.10 6.50
N SER A 100 18.78 6.49 6.68
CA SER A 100 19.86 5.62 7.19
C SER A 100 19.60 4.97 8.57
N TYR A 101 18.63 5.47 9.33
CA TYR A 101 18.22 4.90 10.61
C TYR A 101 16.77 4.40 10.61
N VAL A 102 16.17 4.23 9.43
CA VAL A 102 14.81 3.72 9.24
C VAL A 102 14.88 2.26 8.83
N ASN A 103 14.49 1.35 9.73
CA ASN A 103 14.55 -0.09 9.48
C ASN A 103 13.36 -0.83 10.09
N GLY A 104 12.84 -1.81 9.39
CA GLY A 104 11.80 -2.71 9.87
C GLY A 104 10.42 -2.07 10.02
N ILE A 105 10.12 -1.01 9.26
CA ILE A 105 8.84 -0.32 9.30
C ILE A 105 7.91 -0.73 8.17
N ASN A 106 6.62 -0.51 8.41
CA ASN A 106 5.57 -0.53 7.41
C ASN A 106 5.04 0.89 7.27
N ILE A 107 5.35 1.57 6.17
CA ILE A 107 4.91 2.94 5.91
C ILE A 107 3.68 2.97 4.99
N PRO A 108 2.48 3.32 5.48
CA PRO A 108 1.33 3.56 4.62
C PRO A 108 1.53 4.83 3.78
N VAL A 109 1.30 4.72 2.48
CA VAL A 109 1.22 5.85 1.54
C VAL A 109 -0.17 5.76 0.89
N ASP A 110 -1.20 6.10 1.65
CA ASP A 110 -2.58 5.74 1.36
C ASP A 110 -3.61 6.85 1.64
N GLY A 111 -3.14 8.07 1.84
CA GLY A 111 -4.00 9.22 2.13
C GLY A 111 -4.77 9.10 3.45
N GLY A 112 -4.27 8.29 4.40
CA GLY A 112 -4.88 8.08 5.70
C GLY A 112 -5.94 6.96 5.73
N ARG A 113 -6.02 6.13 4.69
CA ARG A 113 -7.00 5.03 4.61
C ARG A 113 -6.83 3.99 5.71
N THR A 114 -5.61 3.66 6.07
CA THR A 114 -5.30 2.72 7.17
C THR A 114 -5.66 3.36 8.50
N LYS A 115 -6.52 2.70 9.27
CA LYS A 115 -7.06 3.23 10.54
C LYS A 115 -6.26 2.81 11.77
N SER A 116 -5.29 1.90 11.61
CA SER A 116 -4.40 1.49 12.71
C SER A 116 -3.19 2.42 12.79
N LEU A 117 -2.75 2.70 14.02
CA LEU A 117 -1.53 3.45 14.33
C LEU A 117 -0.27 2.61 14.06
#